data_2cb7722d2418e4756d0146ffc9ebe5eb
#
_entry.id   2cb7722d2418e4756d0146ffc9ebe5eb
#
_cell.length_a   1.000
_cell.length_b   1.000
_cell.length_c   1.000
_cell.angle_alpha   90.00
_cell.angle_beta   90.00
_cell.angle_gamma   90.00
#
_symmetry.space_group_name_H-M   'P 1'
#
loop_
_entity.id
_entity.type
_entity.pdbx_description
1 polymer ?
#
loop_
_entity_poly.entity_id
_entity_poly.type
_entity_poly.pdbx_seq_one_letter_code
_entity_poly.pdbx_strand_id
1 'polypeptide(L)'
;EVKSQLPELVDFSAGLRFDMNNRPAEPKPLLRFIGQRDYHVGGRGMIGVLTGHEKSGKSFVAACMASSAIKFGKEVLNFSLDLDGGKMLWFDTEQSGFFFNKTQERIHRMAGASSNVQHYDAFILRKLSPLQRIELIEHYIYNTPDLSVVVIDGYVDLMTDYNDLKSVQEYVGRLMKWSDERQILILGVLHVNKGDGKIRGHIGSELKNKCDFIINTMKDDLNAYTISNPTSRYAPFPDMDFTRDQNGGPVYESFFDKSFSRPHATPQPDLTGAQPNYATFNNNRKEPDPDMPF
;
A
#
# COMPACT_ATOMS: atom_id res chain seq x y z
N GLU A 1 -6.48 -19.06 -34.63
CA GLU A 1 -5.44 -18.08 -35.00
C GLU A 1 -5.66 -16.81 -34.17
N VAL A 2 -4.80 -16.56 -33.19
CA VAL A 2 -4.80 -15.29 -32.46
C VAL A 2 -4.19 -14.27 -33.42
N LYS A 3 -4.99 -13.37 -33.99
CA LYS A 3 -4.49 -12.24 -34.75
C LYS A 3 -3.48 -11.49 -33.86
N SER A 4 -2.27 -11.29 -34.35
CA SER A 4 -1.25 -10.51 -33.64
C SER A 4 -1.78 -9.09 -33.39
N GLN A 5 -1.88 -8.69 -32.14
CA GLN A 5 -2.20 -7.31 -31.75
C GLN A 5 -0.96 -6.38 -31.88
N LEU A 6 0.14 -6.89 -32.41
CA LEU A 6 1.40 -6.17 -32.48
C LEU A 6 1.33 -4.82 -33.23
N PRO A 7 0.62 -4.69 -34.38
CA PRO A 7 0.51 -3.38 -35.03
C PRO A 7 -0.15 -2.31 -34.15
N GLU A 8 -1.24 -2.65 -33.49
CA GLU A 8 -1.94 -1.74 -32.56
C GLU A 8 -1.05 -1.39 -31.35
N LEU A 9 -0.30 -2.34 -30.82
CA LEU A 9 0.66 -2.12 -29.75
C LEU A 9 1.83 -1.22 -30.19
N VAL A 10 2.29 -1.36 -31.43
CA VAL A 10 3.37 -0.51 -31.99
C VAL A 10 2.87 0.93 -32.11
N ASP A 11 1.68 1.15 -32.63
CA ASP A 11 1.08 2.49 -32.72
C ASP A 11 0.86 3.11 -31.33
N PHE A 12 0.34 2.32 -30.40
CA PHE A 12 0.18 2.73 -29.00
C PHE A 12 1.52 3.09 -28.33
N SER A 13 2.59 2.36 -28.66
CA SER A 13 3.91 2.59 -28.07
C SER A 13 4.52 3.95 -28.39
N ALA A 14 4.06 4.62 -29.46
CA ALA A 14 4.53 5.95 -29.81
C ALA A 14 4.24 6.97 -28.69
N GLY A 15 3.09 6.83 -28.02
CA GLY A 15 2.73 7.65 -26.86
C GLY A 15 3.48 7.30 -25.57
N LEU A 16 4.11 6.11 -25.51
CA LEU A 16 4.89 5.63 -24.36
C LEU A 16 6.38 5.96 -24.46
N ARG A 17 6.81 6.53 -25.60
CA ARG A 17 8.21 6.86 -25.85
C ARG A 17 8.64 8.05 -24.99
N PHE A 18 9.78 7.89 -24.31
CA PHE A 18 10.37 9.00 -23.55
C PHE A 18 10.66 10.21 -24.45
N ASP A 19 10.17 11.38 -24.02
CA ASP A 19 10.44 12.68 -24.66
C ASP A 19 10.97 13.66 -23.63
N MET A 20 12.17 14.18 -23.84
CA MET A 20 12.81 15.19 -22.98
C MET A 20 12.01 16.49 -22.92
N ASN A 21 11.26 16.81 -23.96
CA ASN A 21 10.49 18.06 -24.07
C ASN A 21 9.07 17.90 -23.49
N ASN A 22 8.62 16.67 -23.25
CA ASN A 22 7.29 16.36 -22.74
C ASN A 22 7.40 15.44 -21.50
N ARG A 23 8.03 15.95 -20.45
CA ARG A 23 8.16 15.21 -19.18
C ARG A 23 6.85 15.28 -18.40
N PRO A 24 6.36 14.13 -17.89
CA PRO A 24 5.24 14.17 -16.96
C PRO A 24 5.60 15.00 -15.72
N ALA A 25 4.64 15.79 -15.26
CA ALA A 25 4.80 16.53 -14.00
C ALA A 25 4.91 15.56 -12.83
N GLU A 26 5.59 15.97 -11.76
CA GLU A 26 5.59 15.21 -10.53
C GLU A 26 4.15 15.02 -10.02
N PRO A 27 3.74 13.77 -9.68
CA PRO A 27 2.39 13.53 -9.18
C PRO A 27 2.12 14.33 -7.90
N LYS A 28 0.97 15.01 -7.86
CA LYS A 28 0.52 15.68 -6.63
C LYS A 28 0.37 14.66 -5.50
N PRO A 29 0.96 14.91 -4.31
CA PRO A 29 0.79 14.02 -3.18
C PRO A 29 -0.66 14.00 -2.72
N LEU A 30 -1.27 12.82 -2.69
CA LEU A 30 -2.58 12.60 -2.07
C LEU A 30 -2.42 12.20 -0.61
N LEU A 31 -1.49 11.29 -0.32
CA LEU A 31 -1.18 10.84 1.04
C LEU A 31 0.14 11.45 1.52
N ARG A 32 0.06 12.17 2.63
CA ARG A 32 1.20 12.74 3.35
C ARG A 32 1.23 12.24 4.78
N PHE A 33 2.41 12.19 5.37
CA PHE A 33 2.59 12.03 6.81
C PHE A 33 3.11 13.35 7.38
N ILE A 34 2.40 13.90 8.35
CA ILE A 34 2.67 15.19 8.97
C ILE A 34 3.48 14.94 10.24
N GLY A 35 4.77 15.20 10.19
CA GLY A 35 5.70 15.07 11.31
C GLY A 35 6.43 16.37 11.57
N GLN A 36 7.73 16.30 11.85
CA GLN A 36 8.58 17.51 11.95
C GLN A 36 8.62 18.28 10.62
N ARG A 37 8.28 17.62 9.54
CA ARG A 37 8.04 18.16 8.19
C ARG A 37 6.95 17.32 7.54
N ASP A 38 6.46 17.78 6.41
CA ASP A 38 5.57 17.00 5.57
C ASP A 38 6.38 15.97 4.78
N TYR A 39 5.99 14.70 4.89
CA TYR A 39 6.54 13.60 4.12
C TYR A 39 5.54 13.22 3.03
N HIS A 40 5.96 13.25 1.79
CA HIS A 40 5.19 12.70 0.68
C HIS A 40 5.23 11.16 0.80
N VAL A 41 4.07 10.51 0.89
CA VAL A 41 3.96 9.06 1.04
C VAL A 41 3.45 8.43 -0.24
N GLY A 42 2.35 8.93 -0.79
CA GLY A 42 1.75 8.39 -2.00
C GLY A 42 0.97 9.44 -2.78
N GLY A 43 0.87 9.24 -4.09
CA GLY A 43 0.21 10.13 -5.02
C GLY A 43 -0.56 9.38 -6.10
N ARG A 44 -1.02 10.11 -7.11
CA ARG A 44 -1.71 9.55 -8.28
C ARG A 44 -0.81 8.58 -9.04
N GLY A 45 -1.38 7.49 -9.55
CA GLY A 45 -0.65 6.45 -10.27
C GLY A 45 0.17 5.51 -9.38
N MET A 46 0.03 5.58 -8.05
CA MET A 46 0.84 4.81 -7.10
C MET A 46 0.06 3.69 -6.41
N ILE A 47 0.81 2.68 -5.98
CA ILE A 47 0.30 1.56 -5.18
C ILE A 47 1.00 1.55 -3.84
N GLY A 48 0.22 1.56 -2.76
CA GLY A 48 0.69 1.43 -1.38
C GLY A 48 0.19 0.17 -0.70
N VAL A 49 0.95 -0.32 0.28
CA VAL A 49 0.58 -1.49 1.08
C VAL A 49 0.67 -1.17 2.55
N LEU A 50 -0.41 -1.45 3.28
CA LEU A 50 -0.41 -1.54 4.75
C LEU A 50 -0.18 -2.99 5.15
N THR A 51 0.88 -3.25 5.89
CA THR A 51 1.28 -4.61 6.28
C THR A 51 1.46 -4.72 7.81
N GLY A 52 1.49 -5.93 8.31
CA GLY A 52 1.68 -6.25 9.73
C GLY A 52 0.96 -7.53 10.14
N HIS A 53 1.23 -8.00 11.35
CA HIS A 53 0.57 -9.19 11.90
C HIS A 53 -0.95 -9.02 12.02
N GLU A 54 -1.66 -10.12 12.22
CA GLU A 54 -3.09 -10.07 12.57
C GLU A 54 -3.30 -9.17 13.79
N LYS A 55 -4.35 -8.34 13.75
CA LYS A 55 -4.72 -7.43 14.84
C LYS A 55 -3.66 -6.35 15.18
N SER A 56 -2.66 -6.13 14.32
CA SER A 56 -1.65 -5.09 14.52
C SER A 56 -2.11 -3.66 14.19
N GLY A 57 -3.37 -3.47 13.80
CA GLY A 57 -3.91 -2.13 13.57
C GLY A 57 -3.95 -1.67 12.11
N LYS A 58 -3.64 -2.51 11.11
CA LYS A 58 -3.65 -2.16 9.69
C LYS A 58 -4.93 -1.45 9.22
N SER A 59 -6.08 -2.13 9.36
CA SER A 59 -7.38 -1.55 8.98
C SER A 59 -7.74 -0.32 9.81
N PHE A 60 -7.19 -0.19 11.03
CA PHE A 60 -7.35 1.02 11.82
C PHE A 60 -6.57 2.21 11.26
N VAL A 61 -5.32 1.99 10.83
CA VAL A 61 -4.51 3.02 10.17
C VAL A 61 -5.16 3.44 8.85
N ALA A 62 -5.63 2.46 8.04
CA ALA A 62 -6.42 2.76 6.84
C ALA A 62 -7.67 3.57 7.15
N ALA A 63 -8.37 3.26 8.27
CA ALA A 63 -9.54 4.01 8.71
C ALA A 63 -9.20 5.46 9.13
N CYS A 64 -8.03 5.69 9.73
CA CYS A 64 -7.55 7.05 10.02
C CYS A 64 -7.29 7.83 8.72
N MET A 65 -6.67 7.20 7.71
CA MET A 65 -6.48 7.82 6.39
C MET A 65 -7.82 8.13 5.73
N ALA A 66 -8.78 7.20 5.74
CA ALA A 66 -10.12 7.44 5.21
C ALA A 66 -10.84 8.59 5.95
N SER A 67 -10.67 8.66 7.25
CA SER A 67 -11.24 9.75 8.05
C SER A 67 -10.64 11.11 7.68
N SER A 68 -9.33 11.14 7.39
CA SER A 68 -8.66 12.33 6.88
C SER A 68 -9.21 12.73 5.51
N ALA A 69 -9.44 11.76 4.61
CA ALA A 69 -10.04 12.01 3.30
C ALA A 69 -11.43 12.65 3.42
N ILE A 70 -12.29 12.11 4.30
CA ILE A 70 -13.61 12.66 4.58
C ILE A 70 -13.54 14.09 5.12
N LYS A 71 -12.47 14.42 5.85
CA LYS A 71 -12.19 15.78 6.38
C LYS A 71 -11.43 16.67 5.40
N PHE A 72 -11.43 16.35 4.11
CA PHE A 72 -10.72 17.12 3.08
C PHE A 72 -9.22 17.29 3.37
N GLY A 73 -8.56 16.17 3.71
CA GLY A 73 -7.13 16.12 3.98
C GLY A 73 -6.69 16.65 5.35
N LYS A 74 -7.63 16.99 6.25
CA LYS A 74 -7.24 17.32 7.63
C LYS A 74 -6.66 16.10 8.32
N GLU A 75 -5.60 16.31 9.05
CA GLU A 75 -4.81 15.27 9.71
C GLU A 75 -5.63 14.38 10.66
N VAL A 76 -5.39 13.06 10.56
CA VAL A 76 -5.80 12.05 11.53
C VAL A 76 -4.66 11.06 11.70
N LEU A 77 -4.16 10.89 12.90
CA LEU A 77 -3.02 10.01 13.21
C LEU A 77 -1.78 10.38 12.37
N ASN A 78 -1.43 11.65 12.29
CA ASN A 78 -0.36 12.20 11.47
C ASN A 78 -0.50 11.95 9.95
N PHE A 79 -1.57 11.29 9.48
CA PHE A 79 -1.83 11.15 8.05
C PHE A 79 -2.77 12.24 7.55
N SER A 80 -2.41 12.84 6.44
CA SER A 80 -3.23 13.73 5.63
C SER A 80 -3.49 13.05 4.29
N LEU A 81 -4.73 12.64 4.04
CA LEU A 81 -5.17 12.09 2.75
C LEU A 81 -6.11 13.09 2.09
N ASP A 82 -5.60 13.80 1.09
CA ASP A 82 -6.33 14.78 0.30
C ASP A 82 -6.76 14.16 -1.04
N LEU A 83 -8.04 14.13 -1.31
CA LEU A 83 -8.60 13.56 -2.54
C LEU A 83 -8.46 14.47 -3.76
N ASP A 84 -7.92 15.67 -3.60
CA ASP A 84 -7.79 16.67 -4.67
C ASP A 84 -9.13 16.96 -5.37
N GLY A 85 -10.19 17.08 -4.59
CA GLY A 85 -11.56 17.29 -5.09
C GLY A 85 -12.27 16.04 -5.62
N GLY A 86 -11.59 14.89 -5.61
CA GLY A 86 -12.15 13.64 -6.12
C GLY A 86 -12.83 12.78 -5.06
N LYS A 87 -12.93 11.47 -5.37
CA LYS A 87 -13.64 10.47 -4.56
C LYS A 87 -12.70 9.38 -4.05
N MET A 88 -13.12 8.74 -2.96
CA MET A 88 -12.50 7.56 -2.39
C MET A 88 -13.49 6.40 -2.33
N LEU A 89 -13.04 5.21 -2.73
CA LEU A 89 -13.77 3.96 -2.58
C LEU A 89 -13.06 3.05 -1.59
N TRP A 90 -13.84 2.39 -0.72
CA TRP A 90 -13.35 1.38 0.22
C TRP A 90 -14.01 0.04 -0.08
N PHE A 91 -13.22 -0.99 -0.31
CA PHE A 91 -13.68 -2.37 -0.51
C PHE A 91 -13.16 -3.25 0.63
N ASP A 92 -14.06 -3.86 1.38
CA ASP A 92 -13.75 -4.78 2.47
C ASP A 92 -14.11 -6.20 2.06
N THR A 93 -13.14 -7.10 2.08
CA THR A 93 -13.31 -8.49 1.64
C THR A 93 -13.42 -9.48 2.80
N GLU A 94 -13.05 -9.07 4.02
CA GLU A 94 -12.88 -9.97 5.17
C GLU A 94 -14.01 -9.85 6.20
N GLN A 95 -14.43 -8.64 6.53
CA GLN A 95 -15.27 -8.38 7.70
C GLN A 95 -16.72 -8.86 7.49
N SER A 96 -17.38 -9.29 8.58
CA SER A 96 -18.82 -9.46 8.57
C SER A 96 -19.54 -8.10 8.56
N GLY A 97 -20.80 -8.06 8.12
CA GLY A 97 -21.57 -6.80 8.03
C GLY A 97 -21.55 -5.97 9.31
N PHE A 98 -21.63 -6.62 10.46
CA PHE A 98 -21.59 -5.92 11.76
C PHE A 98 -20.23 -5.23 12.01
N PHE A 99 -19.11 -5.92 11.78
CA PHE A 99 -17.79 -5.34 12.01
C PHE A 99 -17.42 -4.32 10.94
N PHE A 100 -17.84 -4.54 9.69
CA PHE A 100 -17.73 -3.57 8.63
C PHE A 100 -18.45 -2.26 9.00
N ASN A 101 -19.72 -2.32 9.42
CA ASN A 101 -20.46 -1.14 9.86
C ASN A 101 -19.76 -0.42 11.02
N LYS A 102 -19.27 -1.16 12.02
CA LYS A 102 -18.48 -0.57 13.11
C LYS A 102 -17.21 0.12 12.65
N THR A 103 -16.56 -0.40 11.60
CA THR A 103 -15.40 0.26 10.99
C THR A 103 -15.82 1.55 10.31
N GLN A 104 -16.91 1.53 9.53
CA GLN A 104 -17.44 2.72 8.85
C GLN A 104 -17.93 3.79 9.82
N GLU A 105 -18.64 3.40 10.89
CA GLU A 105 -19.06 4.31 11.97
C GLU A 105 -17.85 4.98 12.65
N ARG A 106 -16.76 4.24 12.85
CA ARG A 106 -15.51 4.78 13.40
C ARG A 106 -14.89 5.80 12.45
N ILE A 107 -14.81 5.50 11.15
CA ILE A 107 -14.29 6.41 10.12
C ILE A 107 -15.06 7.73 10.17
N HIS A 108 -16.39 7.67 10.09
CA HIS A 108 -17.24 8.86 10.12
C HIS A 108 -17.11 9.64 11.43
N ARG A 109 -17.08 8.94 12.56
CA ARG A 109 -16.90 9.60 13.88
C ARG A 109 -15.55 10.32 13.98
N MET A 110 -14.44 9.69 13.58
CA MET A 110 -13.12 10.34 13.56
C MET A 110 -13.09 11.52 12.59
N ALA A 111 -13.86 11.45 11.52
CA ALA A 111 -14.03 12.54 10.57
C ALA A 111 -14.94 13.67 11.10
N GLY A 112 -15.71 13.44 12.16
CA GLY A 112 -16.75 14.38 12.62
C GLY A 112 -17.97 14.43 11.70
N ALA A 113 -18.18 13.40 10.87
CA ALA A 113 -19.32 13.29 9.97
C ALA A 113 -20.46 12.50 10.63
N SER A 114 -21.67 13.04 10.61
CA SER A 114 -22.87 12.41 11.19
C SER A 114 -23.72 11.65 10.16
N SER A 115 -23.37 11.74 8.88
CA SER A 115 -24.06 11.10 7.77
C SER A 115 -23.08 10.70 6.67
N ASN A 116 -23.55 9.96 5.68
CA ASN A 116 -22.77 9.64 4.49
C ASN A 116 -22.31 10.94 3.78
N VAL A 117 -21.12 10.89 3.21
CA VAL A 117 -20.54 12.01 2.46
C VAL A 117 -20.40 11.62 0.98
N GLN A 118 -20.58 12.58 0.08
CA GLN A 118 -20.65 12.30 -1.37
C GLN A 118 -19.31 11.83 -2.00
N HIS A 119 -18.19 12.12 -1.34
CA HIS A 119 -16.85 11.79 -1.84
C HIS A 119 -16.26 10.52 -1.22
N TYR A 120 -17.08 9.73 -0.52
CA TYR A 120 -16.65 8.48 0.09
C TYR A 120 -17.74 7.43 0.00
N ASP A 121 -17.43 6.29 -0.62
CA ASP A 121 -18.28 5.11 -0.67
C ASP A 121 -17.54 3.87 -0.17
N ALA A 122 -18.24 2.98 0.55
CA ALA A 122 -17.67 1.77 1.09
C ALA A 122 -18.54 0.54 0.79
N PHE A 123 -17.89 -0.55 0.42
CA PHE A 123 -18.54 -1.78 -0.04
C PHE A 123 -18.03 -2.99 0.74
N ILE A 124 -18.93 -3.84 1.20
CA ILE A 124 -18.62 -5.13 1.79
C ILE A 124 -18.72 -6.23 0.73
N LEU A 125 -17.58 -6.88 0.44
CA LEU A 125 -17.48 -7.87 -0.64
C LEU A 125 -17.37 -9.31 -0.13
N ARG A 126 -17.46 -9.54 1.17
CA ARG A 126 -17.25 -10.86 1.78
C ARG A 126 -18.07 -11.99 1.17
N LYS A 127 -19.28 -11.70 0.69
CA LYS A 127 -20.21 -12.70 0.11
C LYS A 127 -19.84 -13.10 -1.32
N LEU A 128 -18.96 -12.35 -1.97
CA LEU A 128 -18.58 -12.56 -3.36
C LEU A 128 -17.39 -13.50 -3.49
N SER A 129 -17.30 -14.23 -4.59
CA SER A 129 -16.10 -14.99 -4.96
C SER A 129 -14.95 -14.06 -5.33
N PRO A 130 -13.68 -14.53 -5.30
CA PRO A 130 -12.54 -13.70 -5.69
C PRO A 130 -12.70 -13.05 -7.06
N LEU A 131 -13.16 -13.79 -8.06
CA LEU A 131 -13.40 -13.25 -9.42
C LEU A 131 -14.46 -12.15 -9.43
N GLN A 132 -15.60 -12.38 -8.77
CA GLN A 132 -16.67 -11.38 -8.66
C GLN A 132 -16.21 -10.11 -7.94
N ARG A 133 -15.33 -10.25 -6.93
CA ARG A 133 -14.73 -9.09 -6.24
C ARG A 133 -13.88 -8.26 -7.20
N ILE A 134 -13.00 -8.90 -7.97
CA ILE A 134 -12.14 -8.24 -8.97
C ILE A 134 -13.00 -7.50 -10.00
N GLU A 135 -13.98 -8.19 -10.59
CA GLU A 135 -14.88 -7.62 -11.61
C GLU A 135 -15.63 -6.39 -11.08
N LEU A 136 -16.14 -6.47 -9.85
CA LEU A 136 -16.87 -5.37 -9.22
C LEU A 136 -15.94 -4.19 -8.90
N ILE A 137 -14.74 -4.43 -8.34
CA ILE A 137 -13.74 -3.40 -8.06
C ILE A 137 -13.34 -2.71 -9.36
N GLU A 138 -13.02 -3.48 -10.41
CA GLU A 138 -12.65 -2.96 -11.72
C GLU A 138 -13.77 -2.10 -12.31
N HIS A 139 -15.03 -2.57 -12.24
CA HIS A 139 -16.19 -1.81 -12.68
C HIS A 139 -16.26 -0.44 -11.98
N TYR A 140 -16.14 -0.37 -10.67
CA TYR A 140 -16.18 0.89 -9.93
C TYR A 140 -14.96 1.79 -10.24
N ILE A 141 -13.77 1.22 -10.38
CA ILE A 141 -12.57 1.96 -10.75
C ILE A 141 -12.75 2.69 -12.08
N TYR A 142 -13.32 2.03 -13.09
CA TYR A 142 -13.47 2.63 -14.41
C TYR A 142 -14.71 3.50 -14.57
N ASN A 143 -15.77 3.30 -13.76
CA ASN A 143 -17.03 4.02 -13.90
C ASN A 143 -17.29 5.07 -12.81
N THR A 144 -16.42 5.22 -11.81
CA THR A 144 -16.55 6.31 -10.83
C THR A 144 -15.86 7.56 -11.37
N PRO A 145 -16.60 8.65 -11.59
CA PRO A 145 -15.99 9.91 -12.01
C PRO A 145 -15.14 10.48 -10.89
N ASP A 146 -14.06 11.17 -11.26
CA ASP A 146 -13.15 11.88 -10.33
C ASP A 146 -12.61 11.00 -9.21
N LEU A 147 -12.43 9.69 -9.47
CA LEU A 147 -11.83 8.77 -8.50
C LEU A 147 -10.37 9.17 -8.21
N SER A 148 -10.03 9.27 -6.95
CA SER A 148 -8.66 9.62 -6.51
C SER A 148 -8.00 8.48 -5.74
N VAL A 149 -8.75 7.79 -4.87
CA VAL A 149 -8.19 6.78 -3.97
C VAL A 149 -9.09 5.55 -3.92
N VAL A 150 -8.46 4.38 -3.94
CA VAL A 150 -9.11 3.09 -3.70
C VAL A 150 -8.42 2.40 -2.54
N VAL A 151 -9.18 2.02 -1.52
CA VAL A 151 -8.70 1.14 -0.44
C VAL A 151 -9.28 -0.26 -0.62
N ILE A 152 -8.42 -1.28 -0.54
CA ILE A 152 -8.80 -2.69 -0.59
C ILE A 152 -8.32 -3.35 0.71
N ASP A 153 -9.25 -3.57 1.63
CA ASP A 153 -8.97 -4.23 2.91
C ASP A 153 -9.12 -5.74 2.74
N GLY A 154 -7.98 -6.41 2.48
CA GLY A 154 -7.87 -7.83 2.19
C GLY A 154 -7.39 -8.16 0.76
N TYR A 155 -6.18 -7.74 0.38
CA TYR A 155 -5.62 -8.04 -0.96
C TYR A 155 -5.59 -9.52 -1.31
N VAL A 156 -5.31 -10.40 -0.34
CA VAL A 156 -5.21 -11.85 -0.55
C VAL A 156 -6.54 -12.45 -1.02
N ASP A 157 -7.65 -11.90 -0.55
CA ASP A 157 -8.99 -12.44 -0.82
C ASP A 157 -9.49 -12.17 -2.25
N LEU A 158 -8.73 -11.45 -3.04
CA LEU A 158 -9.01 -11.23 -4.47
C LEU A 158 -8.41 -12.31 -5.36
N MET A 159 -7.64 -13.25 -4.79
CA MET A 159 -7.01 -14.35 -5.53
C MET A 159 -7.56 -15.69 -5.07
N THR A 160 -7.67 -16.62 -6.00
CA THR A 160 -8.02 -18.02 -5.70
C THR A 160 -6.86 -18.77 -5.06
N ASP A 161 -5.63 -18.46 -5.47
CA ASP A 161 -4.40 -18.99 -4.90
C ASP A 161 -3.30 -17.92 -4.86
N TYR A 162 -3.01 -17.46 -3.67
CA TYR A 162 -1.95 -16.47 -3.41
C TYR A 162 -0.53 -17.08 -3.41
N ASN A 163 -0.40 -18.39 -3.53
CA ASN A 163 0.86 -19.11 -3.71
C ASN A 163 1.13 -19.46 -5.19
N ASP A 164 0.15 -19.31 -6.07
CA ASP A 164 0.39 -19.43 -7.52
C ASP A 164 1.00 -18.14 -8.05
N LEU A 165 2.26 -18.23 -8.48
CA LEU A 165 3.02 -17.09 -8.96
C LEU A 165 2.35 -16.39 -10.16
N LYS A 166 1.74 -17.15 -11.07
CA LYS A 166 1.09 -16.60 -12.25
C LYS A 166 -0.14 -15.76 -11.87
N SER A 167 -1.01 -16.30 -11.01
CA SER A 167 -2.18 -15.57 -10.49
C SER A 167 -1.78 -14.31 -9.75
N VAL A 168 -0.69 -14.37 -8.97
CA VAL A 168 -0.15 -13.21 -8.27
C VAL A 168 0.35 -12.13 -9.24
N GLN A 169 1.12 -12.53 -10.26
CA GLN A 169 1.64 -11.57 -11.25
C GLN A 169 0.52 -10.92 -12.08
N GLU A 170 -0.49 -11.70 -12.47
CA GLU A 170 -1.67 -11.17 -13.16
C GLU A 170 -2.42 -10.16 -12.30
N TYR A 171 -2.61 -10.46 -11.00
CA TYR A 171 -3.29 -9.55 -10.09
C TYR A 171 -2.49 -8.26 -9.84
N VAL A 172 -1.21 -8.36 -9.54
CA VAL A 172 -0.36 -7.18 -9.34
C VAL A 172 -0.27 -6.35 -10.62
N GLY A 173 -0.23 -7.01 -11.80
CA GLY A 173 -0.31 -6.34 -13.10
C GLY A 173 -1.61 -5.54 -13.27
N ARG A 174 -2.76 -6.05 -12.80
CA ARG A 174 -4.02 -5.30 -12.80
C ARG A 174 -3.97 -4.07 -11.89
N LEU A 175 -3.41 -4.20 -10.68
CA LEU A 175 -3.26 -3.05 -9.78
C LEU A 175 -2.42 -1.94 -10.42
N MET A 176 -1.30 -2.30 -11.06
CA MET A 176 -0.44 -1.36 -11.78
C MET A 176 -1.20 -0.68 -12.92
N LYS A 177 -1.94 -1.47 -13.72
CA LYS A 177 -2.76 -0.95 -14.81
C LYS A 177 -3.83 0.02 -14.31
N TRP A 178 -4.59 -0.36 -13.30
CA TRP A 178 -5.66 0.48 -12.74
C TRP A 178 -5.12 1.79 -12.16
N SER A 179 -4.00 1.72 -11.40
CA SER A 179 -3.42 2.92 -10.81
C SER A 179 -2.91 3.89 -11.88
N ASP A 180 -2.24 3.38 -12.92
CA ASP A 180 -1.67 4.19 -14.00
C ASP A 180 -2.75 4.75 -14.94
N GLU A 181 -3.64 3.91 -15.50
CA GLU A 181 -4.67 4.36 -16.43
C GLU A 181 -5.67 5.34 -15.83
N ARG A 182 -6.01 5.15 -14.56
CA ARG A 182 -6.98 6.00 -13.86
C ARG A 182 -6.33 7.11 -13.04
N GLN A 183 -4.98 7.13 -12.97
CA GLN A 183 -4.22 8.10 -12.17
C GLN A 183 -4.75 8.18 -10.74
N ILE A 184 -4.92 7.01 -10.10
CA ILE A 184 -5.44 6.86 -8.72
C ILE A 184 -4.38 6.30 -7.78
N LEU A 185 -4.50 6.58 -6.51
CA LEU A 185 -3.76 5.90 -5.45
C LEU A 185 -4.54 4.63 -5.05
N ILE A 186 -3.91 3.46 -5.15
CA ILE A 186 -4.47 2.21 -4.63
C ILE A 186 -3.74 1.83 -3.34
N LEU A 187 -4.48 1.68 -2.25
CA LEU A 187 -3.95 1.31 -0.93
C LEU A 187 -4.53 -0.03 -0.50
N GLY A 188 -3.70 -1.03 -0.32
CA GLY A 188 -4.14 -2.36 0.08
C GLY A 188 -3.65 -2.79 1.45
N VAL A 189 -4.45 -3.62 2.11
CA VAL A 189 -4.11 -4.22 3.40
C VAL A 189 -3.65 -5.66 3.18
N LEU A 190 -2.51 -6.02 3.76
CA LEU A 190 -1.89 -7.33 3.61
C LEU A 190 -1.33 -7.83 4.93
N HIS A 191 -1.58 -9.11 5.25
CA HIS A 191 -1.05 -9.76 6.44
C HIS A 191 0.37 -10.29 6.23
N VAL A 192 1.21 -10.22 7.27
CA VAL A 192 2.48 -10.93 7.33
C VAL A 192 2.31 -12.33 7.93
N ASN A 193 3.27 -13.21 7.66
CA ASN A 193 3.31 -14.55 8.25
C ASN A 193 3.61 -14.48 9.75
N LYS A 194 3.05 -15.44 10.51
CA LYS A 194 3.23 -15.50 11.97
C LYS A 194 4.64 -15.88 12.41
N GLY A 195 5.43 -16.55 11.57
CA GLY A 195 6.70 -17.14 11.97
C GLY A 195 7.95 -16.31 11.63
N ASP A 196 7.99 -15.71 10.46
CA ASP A 196 9.17 -15.04 9.93
C ASP A 196 9.00 -13.54 9.69
N GLY A 197 7.83 -12.98 10.00
CA GLY A 197 7.51 -11.57 9.79
C GLY A 197 7.47 -11.14 8.32
N LYS A 198 7.71 -12.08 7.37
CA LYS A 198 7.65 -11.78 5.95
C LYS A 198 6.21 -11.63 5.50
N ILE A 199 5.99 -10.80 4.52
CA ILE A 199 4.68 -10.63 3.90
C ILE A 199 4.26 -11.98 3.30
N ARG A 200 3.01 -12.37 3.52
CA ARG A 200 2.48 -13.72 3.25
C ARG A 200 2.53 -14.07 1.76
N GLY A 201 3.11 -15.23 1.43
CA GLY A 201 3.08 -15.84 0.10
C GLY A 201 3.85 -15.11 -1.00
N HIS A 202 3.68 -15.54 -2.24
CA HIS A 202 4.28 -14.90 -3.42
C HIS A 202 3.79 -13.46 -3.62
N ILE A 203 2.55 -13.16 -3.25
CA ILE A 203 2.00 -11.80 -3.34
C ILE A 203 2.81 -10.78 -2.53
N GLY A 204 3.31 -11.18 -1.35
CA GLY A 204 4.13 -10.32 -0.54
C GLY A 204 5.44 -9.92 -1.22
N SER A 205 6.10 -10.87 -1.87
CA SER A 205 7.34 -10.63 -2.61
C SER A 205 7.09 -9.75 -3.83
N GLU A 206 6.03 -10.03 -4.60
CA GLU A 206 5.69 -9.24 -5.79
C GLU A 206 5.29 -7.81 -5.42
N LEU A 207 4.42 -7.61 -4.43
CA LEU A 207 4.04 -6.27 -3.99
C LEU A 207 5.22 -5.49 -3.42
N LYS A 208 6.12 -6.14 -2.65
CA LYS A 208 7.34 -5.47 -2.17
C LYS A 208 8.19 -4.91 -3.31
N ASN A 209 8.23 -5.62 -4.44
CA ASN A 209 9.01 -5.21 -5.59
C ASN A 209 8.31 -4.17 -6.50
N LYS A 210 6.98 -4.10 -6.45
CA LYS A 210 6.16 -3.33 -7.39
C LYS A 210 5.42 -2.15 -6.76
N CYS A 211 5.14 -2.19 -5.43
CA CYS A 211 4.50 -1.07 -4.77
C CYS A 211 5.46 0.12 -4.60
N ASP A 212 4.88 1.29 -4.47
CA ASP A 212 5.62 2.54 -4.33
C ASP A 212 6.00 2.82 -2.87
N PHE A 213 5.20 2.33 -1.92
CA PHE A 213 5.49 2.42 -0.50
C PHE A 213 4.84 1.29 0.30
N ILE A 214 5.46 0.99 1.44
CA ILE A 214 4.93 0.05 2.45
C ILE A 214 4.85 0.79 3.78
N ILE A 215 3.70 0.69 4.43
CA ILE A 215 3.51 1.12 5.82
C ILE A 215 3.33 -0.14 6.65
N ASN A 216 4.20 -0.34 7.62
CA ASN A 216 4.13 -1.48 8.52
C ASN A 216 3.49 -1.06 9.84
N THR A 217 2.64 -1.93 10.38
CA THR A 217 2.01 -1.74 11.69
C THR A 217 2.37 -2.89 12.62
N MET A 218 2.83 -2.58 13.80
CA MET A 218 3.10 -3.53 14.87
C MET A 218 2.24 -3.20 16.09
N LYS A 219 2.01 -4.21 16.92
CA LYS A 219 1.34 -4.06 18.20
C LYS A 219 2.14 -4.80 19.25
N ASP A 220 2.45 -4.13 20.35
CA ASP A 220 3.14 -4.73 21.49
C ASP A 220 2.16 -5.41 22.48
N ASP A 221 2.72 -6.06 23.50
CA ASP A 221 1.96 -6.73 24.54
C ASP A 221 1.21 -5.74 25.48
N LEU A 222 1.58 -4.47 25.46
CA LEU A 222 0.95 -3.40 26.23
C LEU A 222 -0.18 -2.70 25.46
N ASN A 223 -0.55 -3.23 24.28
CA ASN A 223 -1.54 -2.66 23.37
C ASN A 223 -1.16 -1.29 22.78
N ALA A 224 0.11 -0.92 22.79
CA ALA A 224 0.60 0.18 21.99
C ALA A 224 0.87 -0.30 20.55
N TYR A 225 0.73 0.61 19.60
CA TYR A 225 0.90 0.34 18.18
C TYR A 225 2.04 1.21 17.65
N THR A 226 2.87 0.64 16.80
CA THR A 226 3.93 1.36 16.09
C THR A 226 3.64 1.33 14.60
N ILE A 227 3.78 2.47 13.94
CA ILE A 227 3.73 2.62 12.49
C ILE A 227 5.12 2.95 12.00
N SER A 228 5.58 2.25 10.96
CA SER A 228 6.86 2.51 10.28
C SER A 228 6.69 2.50 8.77
N ASN A 229 7.62 3.13 8.05
CA ASN A 229 7.63 3.20 6.59
C ASN A 229 8.93 2.61 6.02
N PRO A 230 9.07 1.26 6.04
CA PRO A 230 10.32 0.59 5.65
C PRO A 230 10.66 0.69 4.17
N THR A 231 9.68 1.01 3.31
CA THR A 231 9.85 1.12 1.86
C THR A 231 9.08 2.33 1.36
N SER A 232 9.74 3.20 0.60
CA SER A 232 9.11 4.37 -0.02
C SER A 232 9.93 4.81 -1.23
N ARG A 233 9.27 5.27 -2.30
CA ARG A 233 9.92 6.00 -3.40
C ARG A 233 10.40 7.38 -2.99
N TYR A 234 9.78 7.95 -1.96
CA TYR A 234 10.16 9.21 -1.34
C TYR A 234 10.94 8.98 -0.04
N ALA A 235 11.31 10.05 0.64
CA ALA A 235 11.93 9.94 1.96
C ALA A 235 10.95 9.26 2.94
N PRO A 236 11.37 8.19 3.64
CA PRO A 236 10.52 7.54 4.62
C PRO A 236 10.22 8.50 5.78
N PHE A 237 9.02 8.42 6.34
CA PHE A 237 8.68 9.13 7.56
C PHE A 237 9.20 8.37 8.80
N PRO A 238 9.44 9.07 9.93
CA PRO A 238 9.91 8.45 11.16
C PRO A 238 8.86 7.51 11.75
N ASP A 239 9.31 6.50 12.49
CA ASP A 239 8.43 5.63 13.24
C ASP A 239 7.59 6.44 14.24
N MET A 240 6.35 6.00 14.43
CA MET A 240 5.39 6.67 15.31
C MET A 240 4.62 5.66 16.14
N ASP A 241 4.53 5.91 17.42
CA ASP A 241 3.72 5.15 18.36
C ASP A 241 2.36 5.79 18.60
N PHE A 242 1.33 4.96 18.76
CA PHE A 242 0.00 5.40 19.16
C PHE A 242 -0.72 4.34 19.99
N THR A 243 -1.74 4.79 20.72
CA THR A 243 -2.70 3.93 21.39
C THR A 243 -4.12 4.26 20.93
N ARG A 244 -5.12 3.61 21.50
CA ARG A 244 -6.54 3.91 21.23
C ARG A 244 -7.23 4.31 22.52
N ASP A 245 -8.06 5.34 22.43
CA ASP A 245 -8.94 5.75 23.52
C ASP A 245 -10.10 4.76 23.72
N GLN A 246 -10.92 5.00 24.75
CA GLN A 246 -12.11 4.17 25.06
C GLN A 246 -13.16 4.18 23.93
N ASN A 247 -13.18 5.23 23.12
CA ASN A 247 -14.07 5.37 21.96
C ASN A 247 -13.45 4.78 20.69
N GLY A 248 -12.22 4.23 20.78
CA GLY A 248 -11.49 3.65 19.66
C GLY A 248 -10.94 4.69 18.67
N GLY A 249 -10.75 5.94 19.13
CA GLY A 249 -9.99 6.97 18.41
C GLY A 249 -8.48 6.80 18.63
N PRO A 250 -7.63 7.37 17.76
CA PRO A 250 -6.19 7.35 17.97
C PRO A 250 -5.78 8.33 19.07
N VAL A 251 -4.88 7.87 19.95
CA VAL A 251 -4.18 8.70 20.94
C VAL A 251 -2.70 8.59 20.63
N TYR A 252 -2.07 9.68 20.31
CA TYR A 252 -0.67 9.75 19.94
C TYR A 252 -0.05 11.03 20.45
N GLU A 253 1.24 10.98 20.70
CA GLU A 253 1.99 12.17 21.06
C GLU A 253 2.35 12.94 19.80
N SER A 254 2.07 14.23 19.83
CA SER A 254 2.51 15.12 18.76
C SER A 254 4.05 15.11 18.71
N PHE A 255 4.66 15.07 17.54
CA PHE A 255 6.12 15.22 17.36
C PHE A 255 6.68 16.51 17.97
N PHE A 256 5.82 17.42 18.37
CA PHE A 256 6.18 18.70 19.01
C PHE A 256 6.31 18.60 20.54
N ASP A 257 5.82 17.51 21.15
CA ASP A 257 5.88 17.33 22.61
C ASP A 257 7.03 16.38 22.98
N LYS A 258 8.22 16.93 23.25
CA LYS A 258 9.45 16.17 23.56
C LYS A 258 9.50 15.64 25.00
N SER A 259 8.43 15.66 25.77
CA SER A 259 8.46 15.35 27.22
C SER A 259 8.40 13.85 27.54
N PHE A 260 8.24 12.96 26.57
CA PHE A 260 8.12 11.52 26.82
C PHE A 260 9.20 10.72 26.08
N SER A 261 10.36 10.52 26.72
CA SER A 261 11.34 9.53 26.31
C SER A 261 10.98 8.17 26.90
N ARG A 262 10.33 7.28 26.11
CA ARG A 262 10.28 5.85 26.45
C ARG A 262 11.65 5.23 26.26
N PRO A 263 12.10 4.31 27.14
CA PRO A 263 13.28 3.51 26.84
C PRO A 263 13.01 2.72 25.57
N HIS A 264 13.96 2.79 24.64
CA HIS A 264 13.92 2.07 23.36
C HIS A 264 13.56 0.60 23.59
N ALA A 265 12.50 0.14 22.95
CA ALA A 265 12.19 -1.27 22.80
C ALA A 265 13.39 -1.96 22.14
N THR A 266 13.68 -3.18 22.58
CA THR A 266 14.71 -4.11 22.11
C THR A 266 14.96 -4.02 20.59
N PRO A 267 16.23 -4.15 20.15
CA PRO A 267 16.59 -4.04 18.74
C PRO A 267 15.74 -4.98 17.88
N GLN A 268 15.19 -4.44 16.82
CA GLN A 268 14.48 -5.22 15.81
C GLN A 268 15.35 -6.38 15.33
N PRO A 269 14.81 -7.57 15.09
CA PRO A 269 15.56 -8.59 14.38
C PRO A 269 15.97 -8.00 13.03
N ASP A 270 17.27 -8.08 12.76
CA ASP A 270 17.91 -7.58 11.56
C ASP A 270 17.21 -8.13 10.30
N LEU A 271 16.39 -7.31 9.66
CA LEU A 271 15.71 -7.66 8.41
C LEU A 271 16.66 -7.62 7.20
N THR A 272 17.95 -7.29 7.43
CA THR A 272 19.01 -7.37 6.42
C THR A 272 19.62 -8.77 6.35
N GLY A 273 18.77 -9.81 6.47
CA GLY A 273 19.17 -11.19 6.38
C GLY A 273 20.08 -11.43 5.19
N ALA A 274 21.34 -11.76 5.49
CA ALA A 274 22.37 -12.33 4.66
C ALA A 274 22.70 -11.55 3.36
N GLN A 275 23.71 -10.72 3.44
CA GLN A 275 24.50 -10.44 2.25
C GLN A 275 24.92 -11.78 1.61
N PRO A 276 24.72 -11.97 0.31
CA PRO A 276 25.34 -13.11 -0.36
C PRO A 276 26.83 -12.94 -0.24
N ASN A 277 27.50 -13.92 0.41
CA ASN A 277 28.93 -14.09 0.37
C ASN A 277 29.34 -14.17 -1.11
N TYR A 278 29.77 -13.06 -1.69
CA TYR A 278 30.57 -13.09 -2.90
C TYR A 278 31.90 -13.72 -2.49
N ALA A 279 31.97 -15.05 -2.60
CA ALA A 279 33.23 -15.75 -2.60
C ALA A 279 34.10 -15.06 -3.66
N THR A 280 35.22 -14.55 -3.20
CA THR A 280 36.30 -14.03 -4.03
C THR A 280 36.63 -15.08 -5.09
N PHE A 281 36.23 -14.82 -6.31
CA PHE A 281 36.73 -15.56 -7.48
C PHE A 281 38.22 -15.24 -7.60
N ASN A 282 39.04 -16.18 -7.14
CA ASN A 282 40.46 -16.16 -7.40
C ASN A 282 40.66 -16.21 -8.92
N ASN A 283 41.17 -15.13 -9.46
CA ASN A 283 41.67 -15.00 -10.83
C ASN A 283 42.95 -15.82 -10.99
N ASN A 284 42.84 -17.14 -11.10
CA ASN A 284 43.88 -17.96 -11.72
C ASN A 284 43.51 -18.13 -13.22
N ARG A 285 43.76 -17.11 -14.00
CA ARG A 285 43.90 -17.26 -15.44
C ARG A 285 45.19 -18.06 -15.65
N LYS A 286 45.07 -19.34 -16.02
CA LYS A 286 46.08 -20.06 -16.75
C LYS A 286 46.15 -19.44 -18.15
N GLU A 287 47.34 -19.01 -18.54
CA GLU A 287 47.63 -18.61 -19.94
C GLU A 287 47.27 -19.75 -20.89
N PRO A 288 46.76 -19.47 -22.08
CA PRO A 288 46.47 -20.50 -23.07
C PRO A 288 47.76 -21.13 -23.56
N ASP A 289 47.74 -22.46 -23.62
CA ASP A 289 48.80 -23.29 -24.21
C ASP A 289 48.96 -22.94 -25.70
N PRO A 290 50.18 -22.61 -26.16
CA PRO A 290 50.39 -22.18 -27.56
C PRO A 290 50.31 -23.31 -28.59
N ASP A 291 50.08 -24.59 -28.20
CA ASP A 291 50.19 -25.74 -29.12
C ASP A 291 48.85 -26.49 -29.39
N MET A 292 47.70 -25.84 -29.30
CA MET A 292 46.46 -26.45 -29.77
C MET A 292 46.17 -26.07 -31.22
N PRO A 293 46.01 -27.01 -32.14
CA PRO A 293 45.59 -26.77 -33.52
C PRO A 293 44.07 -26.47 -33.58
N PHE A 294 43.70 -25.65 -34.55
CA PHE A 294 42.40 -25.13 -34.89
C PHE A 294 41.25 -26.13 -34.90
#